data_1835198484a17d3e7cb23da908508913
#
_entry.id   1835198484a17d3e7cb23da908508913
#
_cell.length_a   1.000
_cell.length_b   1.000
_cell.length_c   1.000
_cell.angle_alpha   90.00
_cell.angle_beta   90.00
_cell.angle_gamma   90.00
#
_symmetry.space_group_name_H-M   'P 1'
#
loop_
_entity.id
_entity.type
_entity.pdbx_description
1 polymer ?
#
loop_
_entity_poly.entity_id
_entity_poly.type
_entity_poly.pdbx_seq_one_letter_code
_entity_poly.pdbx_strand_id
1 'polypeptide(L)'
;MAQVENAGLFADVDKATIDQVPAEFRPSTNKWTGIAARSTVLVYDKAKLSEGQLPKSMLDLANPEWKGKWAASPSGADFQAIVASLLELKGEAATEAWLQGMKENFKAYKGNSTAMKAVNAGEVDAALIYHYYYYGDQAKTGENSKNVTPYYFKNQDPGAFVSVSGGGVLNSSKNAAAAQAFVKFITGKKGQEVLQKGTSFEYAVASGVPANEKLVPLAELQAPTVDPAKLNSAKVTELMTKAGLL
;
A
#
# COMPACT_ATOMS: atom_id res chain seq x y z
N MET A 1 -11.85 -2.47 2.91
CA MET A 1 -12.37 -3.78 3.34
C MET A 1 -12.80 -3.74 4.81
N ALA A 2 -11.93 -3.36 5.75
CA ALA A 2 -12.24 -3.33 7.18
C ALA A 2 -13.52 -2.55 7.56
N GLN A 3 -13.78 -1.39 6.94
CA GLN A 3 -15.04 -0.64 7.19
C GLN A 3 -16.30 -1.44 6.80
N VAL A 4 -16.27 -2.15 5.67
CA VAL A 4 -17.39 -2.97 5.20
C VAL A 4 -17.59 -4.18 6.13
N GLU A 5 -16.49 -4.76 6.58
CA GLU A 5 -16.50 -5.86 7.54
C GLU A 5 -17.05 -5.42 8.90
N ASN A 6 -16.57 -4.30 9.45
CA ASN A 6 -17.03 -3.75 10.73
C ASN A 6 -18.52 -3.36 10.70
N ALA A 7 -19.05 -3.03 9.52
CA ALA A 7 -20.48 -2.81 9.31
C ALA A 7 -21.29 -4.12 9.19
N GLY A 8 -20.65 -5.28 9.27
CA GLY A 8 -21.30 -6.59 9.19
C GLY A 8 -21.87 -6.92 7.80
N LEU A 9 -21.34 -6.31 6.74
CA LEU A 9 -21.92 -6.41 5.40
C LEU A 9 -21.39 -7.59 4.58
N PHE A 10 -20.36 -8.29 5.03
CA PHE A 10 -19.83 -9.47 4.34
C PHE A 10 -20.46 -10.77 4.79
N ALA A 11 -20.80 -11.61 3.85
CA ALA A 11 -20.99 -13.05 4.06
C ALA A 11 -19.61 -13.73 4.24
N ASP A 12 -19.61 -14.95 4.78
CA ASP A 12 -18.39 -15.74 4.87
C ASP A 12 -17.89 -16.10 3.46
N VAL A 13 -16.59 -16.02 3.27
CA VAL A 13 -15.95 -16.54 2.06
C VAL A 13 -15.73 -18.04 2.23
N ASP A 14 -16.01 -18.83 1.19
CA ASP A 14 -15.83 -20.26 1.20
C ASP A 14 -14.41 -20.64 1.63
N LYS A 15 -14.30 -21.63 2.55
CA LYS A 15 -13.00 -22.08 3.08
C LYS A 15 -12.01 -22.46 1.97
N ALA A 16 -12.47 -23.13 0.92
CA ALA A 16 -11.62 -23.52 -0.21
C ALA A 16 -11.05 -22.30 -0.98
N THR A 17 -11.71 -21.15 -0.91
CA THR A 17 -11.23 -19.87 -1.47
C THR A 17 -10.21 -19.24 -0.52
N ILE A 18 -10.52 -19.20 0.77
CA ILE A 18 -9.65 -18.67 1.81
C ILE A 18 -8.29 -19.40 1.82
N ASP A 19 -8.29 -20.72 1.67
CA ASP A 19 -7.08 -21.55 1.72
C ASP A 19 -6.14 -21.34 0.50
N GLN A 20 -6.58 -20.65 -0.54
CA GLN A 20 -5.74 -20.29 -1.70
C GLN A 20 -4.74 -19.17 -1.40
N VAL A 21 -5.04 -18.35 -0.37
CA VAL A 21 -4.27 -17.14 -0.05
C VAL A 21 -3.61 -17.32 1.32
N PRO A 22 -2.29 -17.12 1.44
CA PRO A 22 -1.56 -17.15 2.70
C PRO A 22 -2.13 -16.21 3.76
N ALA A 23 -1.95 -16.55 5.04
CA ALA A 23 -2.56 -15.81 6.16
C ALA A 23 -2.13 -14.34 6.22
N GLU A 24 -0.93 -14.02 5.78
CA GLU A 24 -0.40 -12.65 5.75
C GLU A 24 -1.11 -11.72 4.76
N PHE A 25 -1.86 -12.27 3.79
CA PHE A 25 -2.59 -11.50 2.77
C PHE A 25 -4.11 -11.56 2.93
N ARG A 26 -4.60 -12.01 4.05
CA ARG A 26 -6.05 -12.07 4.34
C ARG A 26 -6.33 -11.69 5.80
N PRO A 27 -7.53 -11.19 6.11
CA PRO A 27 -7.89 -10.90 7.49
C PRO A 27 -8.03 -12.18 8.30
N SER A 28 -7.72 -12.11 9.59
CA SER A 28 -7.91 -13.24 10.53
C SER A 28 -9.37 -13.69 10.65
N THR A 29 -10.32 -12.83 10.29
CA THR A 29 -11.76 -13.09 10.34
C THR A 29 -12.30 -13.92 9.18
N ASN A 30 -11.55 -14.04 8.08
CA ASN A 30 -11.95 -14.73 6.85
C ASN A 30 -13.26 -14.20 6.19
N LYS A 31 -13.68 -12.99 6.50
CA LYS A 31 -14.86 -12.34 5.89
C LYS A 31 -14.59 -11.84 4.47
N TRP A 32 -13.34 -11.72 4.10
CA TRP A 32 -12.84 -11.39 2.77
C TRP A 32 -11.45 -12.01 2.60
N THR A 33 -10.89 -11.94 1.41
CA THR A 33 -9.54 -12.47 1.13
C THR A 33 -8.76 -11.51 0.25
N GLY A 34 -7.43 -11.59 0.31
CA GLY A 34 -6.56 -10.81 -0.56
C GLY A 34 -6.69 -11.21 -2.02
N ILE A 35 -6.59 -10.24 -2.91
CA ILE A 35 -6.57 -10.43 -4.37
C ILE A 35 -5.21 -10.03 -4.91
N ALA A 36 -4.67 -8.93 -4.42
CA ALA A 36 -3.41 -8.36 -4.85
C ALA A 36 -2.72 -7.64 -3.69
N ALA A 37 -1.40 -7.58 -3.72
CA ALA A 37 -0.65 -6.83 -2.73
C ALA A 37 0.21 -5.74 -3.38
N ARG A 38 0.53 -4.71 -2.60
CA ARG A 38 1.31 -3.58 -3.06
C ARG A 38 2.25 -3.08 -1.97
N SER A 39 3.52 -2.91 -2.32
CA SER A 39 4.54 -2.42 -1.40
C SER A 39 4.57 -0.89 -1.38
N THR A 40 4.66 -0.32 -0.19
CA THR A 40 5.04 1.07 0.00
C THR A 40 6.47 1.27 -0.47
N VAL A 41 6.75 2.39 -1.11
CA VAL A 41 8.08 2.81 -1.55
C VAL A 41 8.23 4.31 -1.37
N LEU A 42 9.47 4.75 -1.15
CA LEU A 42 9.83 6.13 -1.33
C LEU A 42 10.45 6.27 -2.72
N VAL A 43 9.73 6.84 -3.68
CA VAL A 43 10.35 7.20 -4.97
C VAL A 43 11.12 8.48 -4.80
N TYR A 44 12.34 8.56 -5.38
CA TYR A 44 13.22 9.72 -5.21
C TYR A 44 13.95 10.10 -6.51
N ASP A 45 14.34 11.35 -6.60
CA ASP A 45 15.19 11.86 -7.68
C ASP A 45 16.66 11.50 -7.39
N LYS A 46 17.20 10.55 -8.17
CA LYS A 46 18.58 10.07 -8.03
C LYS A 46 19.66 11.13 -8.36
N ALA A 47 19.27 12.23 -9.00
CA ALA A 47 20.19 13.34 -9.24
C ALA A 47 20.33 14.26 -8.00
N LYS A 48 19.33 14.24 -7.12
CA LYS A 48 19.28 15.08 -5.91
C LYS A 48 19.67 14.35 -4.62
N LEU A 49 19.32 13.06 -4.52
CA LEU A 49 19.57 12.25 -3.34
C LEU A 49 20.42 11.03 -3.70
N SER A 50 21.51 10.83 -2.99
CA SER A 50 22.26 9.58 -2.97
C SER A 50 21.63 8.58 -1.99
N GLU A 51 21.93 7.28 -2.14
CA GLU A 51 21.41 6.23 -1.25
C GLU A 51 21.72 6.49 0.24
N GLY A 52 22.91 7.04 0.55
CA GLY A 52 23.30 7.37 1.91
C GLY A 52 22.51 8.53 2.55
N GLN A 53 21.76 9.29 1.75
CA GLN A 53 20.91 10.40 2.21
C GLN A 53 19.44 10.00 2.35
N LEU A 54 19.08 8.77 1.93
CA LEU A 54 17.72 8.28 2.05
C LEU A 54 17.37 7.97 3.51
N PRO A 55 16.10 8.11 3.90
CA PRO A 55 15.68 7.85 5.27
C PRO A 55 15.79 6.35 5.57
N LYS A 56 16.30 6.01 6.74
CA LYS A 56 16.38 4.60 7.18
C LYS A 56 15.03 4.05 7.61
N SER A 57 14.15 4.93 8.07
CA SER A 57 12.77 4.64 8.45
C SER A 57 11.82 5.64 7.80
N MET A 58 10.60 5.21 7.51
CA MET A 58 9.52 6.14 7.14
C MET A 58 9.32 7.22 8.20
N LEU A 59 9.59 6.91 9.46
CA LEU A 59 9.47 7.86 10.56
C LEU A 59 10.39 9.06 10.42
N ASP A 60 11.55 8.90 9.78
CA ASP A 60 12.52 9.97 9.56
C ASP A 60 11.97 11.10 8.69
N LEU A 61 10.95 10.82 7.85
CA LEU A 61 10.30 11.84 7.01
C LEU A 61 9.60 12.95 7.82
N ALA A 62 9.36 12.71 9.12
CA ALA A 62 8.87 13.72 10.05
C ALA A 62 9.97 14.63 10.63
N ASN A 63 11.25 14.30 10.41
CA ASN A 63 12.36 15.07 10.93
C ASN A 63 12.61 16.36 10.12
N PRO A 64 13.12 17.43 10.74
CA PRO A 64 13.28 18.75 10.08
C PRO A 64 14.14 18.73 8.81
N GLU A 65 15.10 17.81 8.68
CA GLU A 65 15.93 17.66 7.48
C GLU A 65 15.15 17.32 6.21
N TRP A 66 13.92 16.80 6.37
CA TRP A 66 13.02 16.47 5.27
C TRP A 66 12.06 17.59 4.89
N LYS A 67 12.16 18.76 5.53
CA LYS A 67 11.25 19.90 5.28
C LYS A 67 11.30 20.35 3.83
N GLY A 68 10.14 20.29 3.18
CA GLY A 68 9.95 20.71 1.78
C GLY A 68 10.50 19.74 0.73
N LYS A 69 11.08 18.60 1.15
CA LYS A 69 11.78 17.67 0.24
C LYS A 69 10.91 16.52 -0.26
N TRP A 70 9.81 16.20 0.38
CA TRP A 70 9.02 15.04 -0.01
C TRP A 70 7.53 15.33 -0.18
N ALA A 71 6.85 14.43 -0.87
CA ALA A 71 5.45 14.53 -1.24
C ALA A 71 4.64 13.30 -0.85
N ALA A 72 3.33 13.49 -0.66
CA ALA A 72 2.36 12.42 -0.48
C ALA A 72 0.98 12.86 -0.97
N SER A 73 0.02 11.92 -0.99
CA SER A 73 -1.39 12.17 -1.29
C SER A 73 -2.27 11.84 -0.08
N PRO A 74 -2.42 12.74 0.92
CA PRO A 74 -3.09 12.45 2.18
C PRO A 74 -4.54 12.00 2.04
N SER A 75 -5.29 12.60 1.11
CA SER A 75 -6.69 12.23 0.86
C SER A 75 -6.86 10.91 0.13
N GLY A 76 -5.77 10.31 -0.36
CA GLY A 76 -5.80 9.03 -1.07
C GLY A 76 -5.91 7.84 -0.13
N ALA A 77 -6.71 6.84 -0.52
CA ALA A 77 -6.88 5.60 0.24
C ALA A 77 -5.56 4.85 0.47
N ASP A 78 -4.61 4.95 -0.46
CA ASP A 78 -3.30 4.33 -0.36
C ASP A 78 -2.49 4.92 0.82
N PHE A 79 -2.42 6.25 0.92
CA PHE A 79 -1.72 6.90 2.02
C PHE A 79 -2.40 6.64 3.37
N GLN A 80 -3.73 6.65 3.41
CA GLN A 80 -4.49 6.32 4.61
C GLN A 80 -4.23 4.88 5.07
N ALA A 81 -4.04 3.92 4.15
CA ALA A 81 -3.66 2.56 4.50
C ALA A 81 -2.23 2.47 5.09
N ILE A 82 -1.29 3.28 4.58
CA ILE A 82 0.06 3.40 5.16
C ILE A 82 -0.02 3.95 6.58
N VAL A 83 -0.81 4.99 6.82
CA VAL A 83 -1.03 5.55 8.16
C VAL A 83 -1.73 4.54 9.08
N ALA A 84 -2.68 3.75 8.55
CA ALA A 84 -3.35 2.71 9.34
C ALA A 84 -2.37 1.61 9.79
N SER A 85 -1.42 1.23 8.94
CA SER A 85 -0.37 0.29 9.32
C SER A 85 0.58 0.88 10.37
N LEU A 86 0.93 2.16 10.25
CA LEU A 86 1.73 2.86 11.26
C LEU A 86 1.03 2.87 12.61
N LEU A 87 -0.29 3.16 12.63
CA LEU A 87 -1.12 3.12 13.84
C LEU A 87 -1.12 1.74 14.49
N GLU A 88 -1.29 0.68 13.72
CA GLU A 88 -1.26 -0.70 14.24
C GLU A 88 0.12 -1.09 14.77
N LEU A 89 1.20 -0.70 14.08
CA LEU A 89 2.57 -1.09 14.43
C LEU A 89 3.17 -0.27 15.58
N LYS A 90 2.84 1.00 15.72
CA LYS A 90 3.49 1.94 16.64
C LYS A 90 2.55 2.59 17.64
N GLY A 91 1.25 2.42 17.48
CA GLY A 91 0.23 3.00 18.35
C GLY A 91 -0.10 4.47 18.03
N GLU A 92 -1.11 4.97 18.75
CA GLU A 92 -1.71 6.28 18.48
C GLU A 92 -0.74 7.44 18.70
N ALA A 93 -0.03 7.46 19.83
CA ALA A 93 0.88 8.56 20.17
C ALA A 93 2.02 8.74 19.13
N ALA A 94 2.63 7.63 18.68
CA ALA A 94 3.68 7.67 17.68
C ALA A 94 3.15 8.10 16.31
N THR A 95 1.94 7.65 15.96
CA THR A 95 1.29 8.02 14.70
C THR A 95 0.93 9.52 14.70
N GLU A 96 0.37 10.02 15.79
CA GLU A 96 0.04 11.46 15.93
C GLU A 96 1.30 12.32 15.81
N ALA A 97 2.37 11.95 16.53
CA ALA A 97 3.65 12.67 16.45
C ALA A 97 4.21 12.68 15.02
N TRP A 98 4.18 11.54 14.33
CA TRP A 98 4.62 11.45 12.95
C TRP A 98 3.77 12.32 11.99
N LEU A 99 2.43 12.30 12.14
CA LEU A 99 1.52 13.11 11.33
C LEU A 99 1.77 14.62 11.52
N GLN A 100 2.06 15.06 12.74
CA GLN A 100 2.40 16.46 13.01
C GLN A 100 3.74 16.85 12.36
N GLY A 101 4.77 16.02 12.52
CA GLY A 101 6.07 16.27 11.91
C GLY A 101 6.03 16.24 10.38
N MET A 102 5.31 15.27 9.81
CA MET A 102 5.17 15.19 8.35
C MET A 102 4.43 16.41 7.77
N LYS A 103 3.40 16.91 8.46
CA LYS A 103 2.63 18.08 8.01
C LYS A 103 3.53 19.28 7.77
N GLU A 104 4.52 19.49 8.61
CA GLU A 104 5.47 20.59 8.48
C GLU A 104 6.49 20.37 7.35
N ASN A 105 6.70 19.11 6.94
CA ASN A 105 7.79 18.73 6.06
C ASN A 105 7.38 18.40 4.63
N PHE A 106 6.15 17.92 4.41
CA PHE A 106 5.74 17.39 3.12
C PHE A 106 5.00 18.41 2.24
N LYS A 107 4.91 18.10 0.95
CA LYS A 107 3.99 18.75 0.01
C LYS A 107 2.85 17.82 -0.37
N ALA A 108 1.62 18.32 -0.24
CA ALA A 108 0.41 17.55 -0.58
C ALA A 108 0.14 17.61 -2.09
N TYR A 109 -0.13 16.43 -2.66
CA TYR A 109 -0.59 16.29 -4.05
C TYR A 109 -1.88 15.49 -4.13
N LYS A 110 -2.69 15.75 -5.18
CA LYS A 110 -3.89 14.95 -5.46
C LYS A 110 -3.49 13.74 -6.31
N GLY A 111 -3.22 12.61 -5.63
CA GLY A 111 -2.88 11.33 -6.24
C GLY A 111 -1.39 11.04 -6.30
N ASN A 112 -1.06 9.75 -6.18
CA ASN A 112 0.31 9.23 -6.14
C ASN A 112 1.06 9.46 -7.47
N SER A 113 0.37 9.31 -8.61
CA SER A 113 0.97 9.61 -9.92
C SER A 113 1.40 11.07 -10.03
N THR A 114 0.61 12.01 -9.44
CA THR A 114 0.95 13.44 -9.44
C THR A 114 2.14 13.72 -8.53
N ALA A 115 2.20 13.08 -7.36
CA ALA A 115 3.36 13.17 -6.46
C ALA A 115 4.64 12.62 -7.14
N MET A 116 4.56 11.48 -7.82
CA MET A 116 5.69 10.93 -8.59
C MET A 116 6.15 11.87 -9.73
N LYS A 117 5.19 12.47 -10.46
CA LYS A 117 5.50 13.48 -11.50
C LYS A 117 6.24 14.69 -10.93
N ALA A 118 5.87 15.15 -9.74
CA ALA A 118 6.54 16.26 -9.07
C ALA A 118 8.00 15.91 -8.72
N VAL A 119 8.28 14.67 -8.28
CA VAL A 119 9.66 14.18 -8.12
C VAL A 119 10.39 14.16 -9.46
N ASN A 120 9.78 13.61 -10.51
CA ASN A 120 10.38 13.53 -11.85
C ASN A 120 10.69 14.91 -12.45
N ALA A 121 9.87 15.92 -12.13
CA ALA A 121 10.08 17.32 -12.52
C ALA A 121 11.05 18.09 -11.63
N GLY A 122 11.53 17.49 -10.53
CA GLY A 122 12.42 18.12 -9.57
C GLY A 122 11.76 19.14 -8.64
N GLU A 123 10.42 19.15 -8.52
CA GLU A 123 9.68 20.03 -7.59
C GLU A 123 9.85 19.62 -6.12
N VAL A 124 10.05 18.33 -5.88
CA VAL A 124 10.39 17.70 -4.61
C VAL A 124 11.44 16.64 -4.84
N ASP A 125 12.14 16.22 -3.78
CA ASP A 125 13.24 15.26 -3.91
C ASP A 125 12.74 13.81 -3.83
N ALA A 126 11.60 13.56 -3.14
CA ALA A 126 11.03 12.23 -2.95
C ALA A 126 9.50 12.25 -2.84
N ALA A 127 8.85 11.08 -2.95
CA ALA A 127 7.43 10.91 -2.65
C ALA A 127 7.15 9.52 -2.07
N LEU A 128 6.26 9.44 -1.07
CA LEU A 128 5.81 8.20 -0.47
C LEU A 128 4.56 7.72 -1.20
N ILE A 129 4.68 6.61 -1.93
CA ILE A 129 3.64 6.04 -2.79
C ILE A 129 3.68 4.51 -2.75
N TYR A 130 2.85 3.84 -3.56
CA TYR A 130 3.02 2.41 -3.84
C TYR A 130 3.84 2.16 -5.11
N HIS A 131 4.59 1.06 -5.12
CA HIS A 131 5.53 0.68 -6.16
C HIS A 131 4.92 0.60 -7.56
N TYR A 132 3.67 0.15 -7.69
CA TYR A 132 3.03 -0.09 -8.99
C TYR A 132 2.82 1.19 -9.81
N TYR A 133 2.79 2.37 -9.20
CA TYR A 133 2.76 3.64 -9.93
C TYR A 133 4.02 3.84 -10.76
N TYR A 134 5.18 3.52 -10.18
CA TYR A 134 6.45 3.59 -10.87
C TYR A 134 6.55 2.56 -12.00
N TYR A 135 6.32 1.28 -11.69
CA TYR A 135 6.44 0.22 -12.71
C TYR A 135 5.41 0.35 -13.81
N GLY A 136 4.20 0.80 -13.50
CA GLY A 136 3.15 1.06 -14.48
C GLY A 136 3.49 2.20 -15.45
N ASP A 137 4.15 3.26 -14.97
CA ASP A 137 4.63 4.35 -15.83
C ASP A 137 5.81 3.88 -16.70
N GLN A 138 6.79 3.19 -16.09
CA GLN A 138 7.94 2.63 -16.82
C GLN A 138 7.54 1.65 -17.92
N ALA A 139 6.49 0.86 -17.71
CA ALA A 139 6.00 -0.08 -18.72
C ALA A 139 5.23 0.58 -19.87
N LYS A 140 4.75 1.81 -19.68
CA LYS A 140 4.05 2.58 -20.73
C LYS A 140 5.04 3.44 -21.50
N THR A 141 5.46 4.53 -20.93
CA THR A 141 6.32 5.53 -21.58
C THR A 141 7.55 5.90 -20.76
N GLY A 142 7.48 5.73 -19.43
CA GLY A 142 8.50 6.17 -18.47
C GLY A 142 8.64 7.70 -18.36
N GLU A 143 7.80 8.48 -19.05
CA GLU A 143 7.94 9.95 -19.10
C GLU A 143 7.78 10.62 -17.73
N ASN A 144 6.95 10.04 -16.85
CA ASN A 144 6.69 10.61 -15.54
C ASN A 144 7.57 10.01 -14.43
N SER A 145 8.50 9.13 -14.78
CA SER A 145 9.41 8.46 -13.84
C SER A 145 10.84 8.31 -14.38
N LYS A 146 11.20 9.06 -15.42
CA LYS A 146 12.53 9.01 -16.04
C LYS A 146 13.68 9.31 -15.07
N ASN A 147 13.48 10.29 -14.19
CA ASN A 147 14.47 10.73 -13.20
C ASN A 147 14.27 10.08 -11.83
N VAL A 148 13.29 9.19 -11.70
CA VAL A 148 12.82 8.62 -10.43
C VAL A 148 13.37 7.21 -10.24
N THR A 149 13.65 6.84 -8.99
CA THR A 149 14.02 5.49 -8.58
C THR A 149 13.24 5.10 -7.34
N PRO A 150 12.68 3.87 -7.23
CA PRO A 150 12.04 3.41 -6.03
C PRO A 150 13.06 2.97 -4.98
N TYR A 151 12.86 3.40 -3.74
CA TYR A 151 13.57 2.94 -2.56
C TYR A 151 12.61 2.12 -1.69
N TYR A 152 13.00 0.92 -1.31
CA TYR A 152 12.25 0.03 -0.45
C TYR A 152 12.80 0.09 0.96
N PHE A 153 12.01 0.53 1.91
CA PHE A 153 12.33 0.35 3.32
C PHE A 153 12.47 -1.13 3.64
N LYS A 154 13.25 -1.47 4.65
CA LYS A 154 13.60 -2.84 5.04
C LYS A 154 13.41 -3.05 6.55
N ASN A 155 13.72 -4.25 7.02
CA ASN A 155 13.79 -4.58 8.45
C ASN A 155 12.49 -4.32 9.21
N GLN A 156 11.35 -4.67 8.61
CA GLN A 156 10.01 -4.50 9.21
C GLN A 156 9.69 -3.04 9.59
N ASP A 157 10.34 -2.09 8.93
CA ASP A 157 10.00 -0.67 9.06
C ASP A 157 8.54 -0.43 8.65
N PRO A 158 7.79 0.49 9.29
CA PRO A 158 6.45 0.86 8.84
C PRO A 158 6.38 1.25 7.35
N GLY A 159 7.46 1.83 6.82
CA GLY A 159 7.60 2.15 5.40
C GLY A 159 7.80 0.93 4.48
N ALA A 160 8.04 -0.26 5.02
CA ALA A 160 8.06 -1.50 4.26
C ALA A 160 6.68 -2.19 4.20
N PHE A 161 5.63 -1.51 4.66
CA PHE A 161 4.27 -2.04 4.68
C PHE A 161 3.80 -2.51 3.30
N VAL A 162 3.26 -3.73 3.28
CA VAL A 162 2.61 -4.33 2.12
C VAL A 162 1.10 -4.30 2.34
N SER A 163 0.43 -3.43 1.60
CA SER A 163 -1.03 -3.32 1.62
C SER A 163 -1.67 -4.40 0.75
N VAL A 164 -2.91 -4.78 1.08
CA VAL A 164 -3.66 -5.81 0.37
C VAL A 164 -4.96 -5.23 -0.19
N SER A 165 -5.20 -5.43 -1.48
CA SER A 165 -6.54 -5.31 -2.07
C SER A 165 -7.30 -6.59 -1.81
N GLY A 166 -8.54 -6.48 -1.36
CA GLY A 166 -9.35 -7.64 -1.01
C GLY A 166 -10.65 -7.76 -1.79
N GLY A 167 -11.19 -8.96 -1.80
CA GLY A 167 -12.51 -9.30 -2.32
C GLY A 167 -13.32 -10.08 -1.30
N GLY A 168 -14.60 -9.76 -1.22
CA GLY A 168 -15.57 -10.44 -0.35
C GLY A 168 -16.94 -10.48 -1.00
N VAL A 169 -17.86 -11.23 -0.43
CA VAL A 169 -19.23 -11.38 -0.89
C VAL A 169 -20.16 -10.63 0.08
N LEU A 170 -21.00 -9.73 -0.43
CA LEU A 170 -21.95 -9.01 0.41
C LEU A 170 -23.12 -9.91 0.84
N ASN A 171 -23.56 -9.78 2.08
CA ASN A 171 -24.76 -10.44 2.61
C ASN A 171 -26.02 -10.14 1.77
N SER A 172 -26.09 -8.94 1.20
CA SER A 172 -27.20 -8.49 0.38
C SER A 172 -27.17 -9.03 -1.05
N SER A 173 -26.12 -9.74 -1.46
CA SER A 173 -25.97 -10.24 -2.83
C SER A 173 -27.05 -11.25 -3.18
N LYS A 174 -27.79 -10.98 -4.26
CA LYS A 174 -28.74 -11.93 -4.83
C LYS A 174 -28.07 -12.96 -5.75
N ASN A 175 -26.78 -12.81 -6.00
CA ASN A 175 -25.95 -13.68 -6.82
C ASN A 175 -24.79 -14.26 -6.02
N ALA A 176 -25.00 -14.61 -4.75
CA ALA A 176 -23.95 -15.04 -3.82
C ALA A 176 -23.09 -16.20 -4.38
N ALA A 177 -23.71 -17.22 -4.98
CA ALA A 177 -22.99 -18.33 -5.58
C ALA A 177 -22.03 -17.90 -6.71
N ALA A 178 -22.48 -17.01 -7.60
CA ALA A 178 -21.65 -16.46 -8.66
C ALA A 178 -20.53 -15.56 -8.10
N ALA A 179 -20.81 -14.79 -7.05
CA ALA A 179 -19.82 -13.97 -6.36
C ALA A 179 -18.74 -14.84 -5.69
N GLN A 180 -19.10 -15.92 -4.98
CA GLN A 180 -18.15 -16.89 -4.42
C GLN A 180 -17.28 -17.51 -5.51
N ALA A 181 -17.90 -17.95 -6.62
CA ALA A 181 -17.16 -18.53 -7.75
C ALA A 181 -16.18 -17.52 -8.36
N PHE A 182 -16.58 -16.27 -8.48
CA PHE A 182 -15.70 -15.19 -8.98
C PHE A 182 -14.52 -14.91 -8.03
N VAL A 183 -14.76 -14.76 -6.73
CA VAL A 183 -13.69 -14.57 -5.74
C VAL A 183 -12.73 -15.77 -5.78
N LYS A 184 -13.26 -16.99 -5.82
CA LYS A 184 -12.44 -18.21 -5.95
C LYS A 184 -11.58 -18.22 -7.21
N PHE A 185 -12.10 -17.76 -8.34
CA PHE A 185 -11.36 -17.68 -9.59
C PHE A 185 -10.21 -16.67 -9.51
N ILE A 186 -10.49 -15.43 -9.08
CA ILE A 186 -9.49 -14.35 -9.06
C ILE A 186 -8.40 -14.56 -8.01
N THR A 187 -8.66 -15.34 -6.95
CA THR A 187 -7.68 -15.71 -5.92
C THR A 187 -7.01 -17.06 -6.19
N GLY A 188 -7.51 -17.82 -7.14
CA GLY A 188 -6.92 -19.08 -7.57
C GLY A 188 -5.74 -18.88 -8.54
N LYS A 189 -4.97 -19.93 -8.75
CA LYS A 189 -3.74 -19.92 -9.56
C LYS A 189 -3.93 -19.23 -10.91
N LYS A 190 -4.97 -19.58 -11.67
CA LYS A 190 -5.21 -19.00 -13.01
C LYS A 190 -5.47 -17.49 -12.97
N GLY A 191 -6.33 -17.02 -12.06
CA GLY A 191 -6.61 -15.60 -11.89
C GLY A 191 -5.35 -14.84 -11.45
N GLN A 192 -4.59 -15.41 -10.55
CA GLN A 192 -3.35 -14.81 -10.04
C GLN A 192 -2.21 -14.81 -11.07
N GLU A 193 -2.12 -15.80 -11.94
CA GLU A 193 -1.20 -15.79 -13.10
C GLU A 193 -1.55 -14.68 -14.10
N VAL A 194 -2.84 -14.37 -14.28
CA VAL A 194 -3.27 -13.21 -15.10
C VAL A 194 -2.78 -11.90 -14.46
N LEU A 195 -2.94 -11.76 -13.14
CA LEU A 195 -2.44 -10.60 -12.41
C LEU A 195 -0.91 -10.49 -12.52
N GLN A 196 -0.21 -11.58 -12.26
CA GLN A 196 1.25 -11.66 -12.29
C GLN A 196 1.85 -11.25 -13.64
N LYS A 197 1.22 -11.65 -14.75
CA LYS A 197 1.65 -11.32 -16.13
C LYS A 197 1.11 -9.99 -16.62
N GLY A 198 0.15 -9.42 -15.89
CA GLY A 198 -0.54 -8.18 -16.27
C GLY A 198 0.32 -6.93 -16.08
N THR A 199 -0.24 -5.80 -16.49
CA THR A 199 0.42 -4.48 -16.46
C THR A 199 0.03 -3.64 -15.25
N SER A 200 -0.67 -4.22 -14.26
CA SER A 200 -0.96 -3.54 -13.00
C SER A 200 0.28 -3.44 -12.10
N PHE A 201 1.21 -4.39 -12.24
CA PHE A 201 2.39 -4.52 -11.39
C PHE A 201 2.09 -4.62 -9.90
N GLU A 202 0.92 -5.09 -9.53
CA GLU A 202 0.63 -5.52 -8.17
C GLU A 202 1.13 -6.96 -7.98
N TYR A 203 1.43 -7.33 -6.75
CA TYR A 203 1.85 -8.70 -6.41
C TYR A 203 0.66 -9.66 -6.42
N ALA A 204 0.83 -10.79 -7.08
CA ALA A 204 -0.01 -11.96 -6.86
C ALA A 204 0.16 -12.46 -5.43
N VAL A 205 -0.95 -12.89 -4.80
CA VAL A 205 -0.95 -13.33 -3.39
C VAL A 205 -1.31 -14.80 -3.21
N ALA A 206 -1.71 -15.50 -4.28
CA ALA A 206 -1.99 -16.93 -4.19
C ALA A 206 -0.73 -17.76 -3.97
N SER A 207 -0.84 -18.79 -3.15
CA SER A 207 0.25 -19.74 -2.91
C SER A 207 0.77 -20.32 -4.22
N GLY A 208 2.09 -20.30 -4.40
CA GLY A 208 2.76 -20.89 -5.57
C GLY A 208 2.71 -20.05 -6.86
N VAL A 209 2.21 -18.83 -6.82
CA VAL A 209 2.31 -17.87 -7.92
C VAL A 209 3.42 -16.86 -7.60
N PRO A 210 4.49 -16.78 -8.39
CA PRO A 210 5.60 -15.86 -8.13
C PRO A 210 5.19 -14.40 -8.41
N ALA A 211 5.97 -13.45 -7.92
CA ALA A 211 5.86 -12.05 -8.34
C ALA A 211 6.16 -11.89 -9.85
N ASN A 212 5.69 -10.79 -10.44
CA ASN A 212 6.14 -10.38 -11.76
C ASN A 212 7.67 -10.20 -11.74
N GLU A 213 8.36 -10.66 -12.78
CA GLU A 213 9.84 -10.67 -12.88
C GLU A 213 10.50 -9.29 -12.74
N LYS A 214 9.74 -8.21 -13.00
CA LYS A 214 10.22 -6.83 -12.84
C LYS A 214 10.16 -6.32 -11.41
N LEU A 215 9.46 -7.03 -10.53
CA LEU A 215 9.26 -6.62 -9.14
C LEU A 215 10.30 -7.25 -8.21
N VAL A 216 10.66 -6.54 -7.16
CA VAL A 216 11.39 -7.13 -6.03
C VAL A 216 10.52 -8.22 -5.41
N PRO A 217 11.02 -9.46 -5.21
CA PRO A 217 10.23 -10.53 -4.62
C PRO A 217 9.66 -10.15 -3.25
N LEU A 218 8.41 -10.58 -2.95
CA LEU A 218 7.75 -10.26 -1.67
C LEU A 218 8.60 -10.63 -0.45
N ALA A 219 9.28 -11.77 -0.48
CA ALA A 219 10.15 -12.22 0.62
C ALA A 219 11.34 -11.28 0.88
N GLU A 220 11.79 -10.55 -0.13
CA GLU A 220 12.91 -9.61 -0.02
C GLU A 220 12.50 -8.23 0.48
N LEU A 221 11.20 -7.93 0.54
CA LEU A 221 10.67 -6.66 1.03
C LEU A 221 10.86 -6.50 2.54
N GLN A 222 10.98 -7.61 3.28
CA GLN A 222 11.10 -7.61 4.74
C GLN A 222 9.98 -6.80 5.42
N ALA A 223 8.76 -6.93 4.88
CA ALA A 223 7.59 -6.21 5.34
C ALA A 223 7.21 -6.57 6.80
N PRO A 224 6.70 -5.61 7.58
CA PRO A 224 6.12 -5.93 8.88
C PRO A 224 4.83 -6.75 8.70
N THR A 225 4.57 -7.64 9.65
CA THR A 225 3.31 -8.39 9.68
C THR A 225 2.20 -7.50 10.23
N VAL A 226 1.18 -7.26 9.42
CA VAL A 226 -0.01 -6.49 9.80
C VAL A 226 -1.26 -7.28 9.44
N ASP A 227 -2.11 -7.57 10.41
CA ASP A 227 -3.43 -8.17 10.14
C ASP A 227 -4.34 -7.11 9.51
N PRO A 228 -4.80 -7.31 8.26
CA PRO A 228 -5.67 -6.35 7.60
C PRO A 228 -7.01 -6.10 8.31
N ALA A 229 -7.48 -7.03 9.17
CA ALA A 229 -8.68 -6.85 10.00
C ALA A 229 -8.49 -5.80 11.10
N LYS A 230 -7.25 -5.57 11.53
CA LYS A 230 -6.92 -4.62 12.61
C LYS A 230 -6.71 -3.19 12.13
N LEU A 231 -6.68 -2.94 10.82
CA LEU A 231 -6.49 -1.62 10.27
C LEU A 231 -7.68 -0.70 10.58
N ASN A 232 -7.48 0.25 11.50
CA ASN A 232 -8.52 1.14 12.01
C ASN A 232 -8.61 2.43 11.18
N SER A 233 -9.31 2.39 10.04
CA SER A 233 -9.48 3.54 9.16
C SER A 233 -10.27 4.70 9.79
N ALA A 234 -11.18 4.43 10.73
CA ALA A 234 -11.92 5.48 11.43
C ALA A 234 -10.97 6.31 12.32
N LYS A 235 -10.12 5.64 13.09
CA LYS A 235 -9.10 6.32 13.91
C LYS A 235 -8.07 7.06 13.05
N VAL A 236 -7.68 6.50 11.92
CA VAL A 236 -6.80 7.19 10.96
C VAL A 236 -7.43 8.49 10.45
N THR A 237 -8.71 8.46 10.07
CA THR A 237 -9.44 9.67 9.65
C THR A 237 -9.46 10.71 10.76
N GLU A 238 -9.74 10.31 12.01
CA GLU A 238 -9.72 11.18 13.18
C GLU A 238 -8.35 11.86 13.36
N LEU A 239 -7.28 11.06 13.40
CA LEU A 239 -5.91 11.56 13.61
C LEU A 239 -5.44 12.47 12.46
N MET A 240 -5.72 12.10 11.22
CA MET A 240 -5.36 12.90 10.05
C MET A 240 -6.15 14.21 9.98
N THR A 241 -7.44 14.20 10.36
CA THR A 241 -8.25 15.42 10.48
C THR A 241 -7.72 16.33 11.59
N LYS A 242 -7.40 15.77 12.77
CA LYS A 242 -6.78 16.50 13.88
C LYS A 242 -5.45 17.13 13.48
N ALA A 243 -4.66 16.43 12.66
CA ALA A 243 -3.42 16.97 12.12
C ALA A 243 -3.64 18.00 10.99
N GLY A 244 -4.88 18.18 10.48
CA GLY A 244 -5.20 19.08 9.37
C GLY A 244 -4.65 18.61 8.02
N LEU A 245 -4.68 17.29 7.80
CA LEU A 245 -4.26 16.62 6.57
C LEU A 245 -5.45 16.17 5.70
N LEU A 246 -6.65 16.15 6.30
CA LEU A 246 -7.94 15.88 5.66
C LEU A 246 -8.90 17.04 5.88
#